data_64b99ceb3afc9d207a8d2179329c9dc0
#
_entry.id   64b99ceb3afc9d207a8d2179329c9dc0
#
_cell.length_a   1.000
_cell.length_b   1.000
_cell.length_c   1.000
_cell.angle_alpha   90.00
_cell.angle_beta   90.00
_cell.angle_gamma   90.00
#
_symmetry.space_group_name_H-M   'P 1'
#
loop_
_entity.id
_entity.type
_entity.pdbx_description
1 polymer ?
#
loop_
_entity_poly.entity_id
_entity_poly.type
_entity_poly.pdbx_seq_one_letter_code
_entity_poly.pdbx_strand_id
1 'polypeptide(L)'
;MNSASKKAILVVSFGTSYENTRKVTIDAIERDIADAFPACPTYRAWTSKMIISKLKKRDGIIINTVKEAMEQMLRDGITDVVVQPTHVINGIENDQMKADALSFKDRFASIVFGNPLLTTENDNQAVVKAVADEFQDMDSMTALVLMGHGTEHYSNTVYAALAYRFQDMGHKNIFLGTVEAYPALDSLLRAADTFKPKKIMLAPFMIVAGDHAQNDLAGDDPDSWMNLLSSGGYEVTPVLKGLGEYPEIRQILVEHVQAAMNASV
;
A
#
# COMPACT_ATOMS: atom_id res chain seq x y z
N MET A 1 -27.64 9.34 30.26
CA MET A 1 -28.19 8.57 29.15
C MET A 1 -27.00 7.97 28.44
N ASN A 2 -26.81 6.63 28.48
CA ASN A 2 -25.78 6.00 27.67
C ASN A 2 -26.20 6.16 26.21
N SER A 3 -25.54 7.06 25.49
CA SER A 3 -25.64 7.12 24.03
C SER A 3 -25.18 5.74 23.52
N ALA A 4 -25.99 5.08 22.70
CA ALA A 4 -25.59 3.82 22.08
C ALA A 4 -24.27 4.04 21.33
N SER A 5 -23.29 3.14 21.53
CA SER A 5 -22.03 3.19 20.82
C SER A 5 -22.27 3.18 19.31
N LYS A 6 -21.72 4.16 18.61
CA LYS A 6 -21.80 4.27 17.15
C LYS A 6 -20.39 4.15 16.58
N LYS A 7 -20.05 2.92 16.15
CA LYS A 7 -18.73 2.59 15.60
C LYS A 7 -18.66 2.88 14.10
N ALA A 8 -17.53 3.38 13.64
CA ALA A 8 -17.24 3.60 12.23
C ALA A 8 -15.80 3.23 11.89
N ILE A 9 -15.53 2.99 10.60
CA ILE A 9 -14.20 2.69 10.08
C ILE A 9 -13.72 3.89 9.27
N LEU A 10 -12.51 4.38 9.57
CA LEU A 10 -11.80 5.37 8.78
C LEU A 10 -10.69 4.68 7.98
N VAL A 11 -10.88 4.52 6.68
CA VAL A 11 -9.84 3.99 5.79
C VAL A 11 -8.93 5.14 5.36
N VAL A 12 -7.63 5.00 5.61
CA VAL A 12 -6.63 6.04 5.35
C VAL A 12 -5.62 5.55 4.32
N SER A 13 -5.59 6.22 3.17
CA SER A 13 -4.64 5.95 2.09
C SER A 13 -3.68 7.11 1.88
N PHE A 14 -2.53 6.88 1.24
CA PHE A 14 -1.68 7.96 0.76
C PHE A 14 -2.43 8.82 -0.28
N GLY A 15 -3.15 8.15 -1.18
CA GLY A 15 -3.90 8.75 -2.26
C GLY A 15 -3.24 8.58 -3.62
N THR A 16 -3.97 8.88 -4.68
CA THR A 16 -3.47 8.95 -6.06
C THR A 16 -4.25 9.96 -6.88
N SER A 17 -3.57 10.65 -7.80
CA SER A 17 -4.20 11.58 -8.74
C SER A 17 -4.69 10.91 -10.03
N TYR A 18 -4.50 9.60 -10.18
CA TYR A 18 -4.90 8.79 -11.33
C TYR A 18 -6.24 8.10 -11.03
N GLU A 19 -7.30 8.54 -11.70
CA GLU A 19 -8.66 8.10 -11.42
C GLU A 19 -8.87 6.59 -11.63
N ASN A 20 -8.36 6.06 -12.74
CA ASN A 20 -8.50 4.62 -13.05
C ASN A 20 -7.80 3.77 -12.00
N THR A 21 -6.55 4.13 -11.64
CA THR A 21 -5.79 3.45 -10.59
C THR A 21 -6.51 3.52 -9.24
N ARG A 22 -7.07 4.69 -8.87
CA ARG A 22 -7.86 4.83 -7.65
C ARG A 22 -9.03 3.86 -7.60
N LYS A 23 -9.80 3.76 -8.70
CA LYS A 23 -11.01 2.92 -8.78
C LYS A 23 -10.73 1.44 -8.53
N VAL A 24 -9.61 0.94 -9.08
CA VAL A 24 -9.26 -0.49 -9.00
C VAL A 24 -8.42 -0.84 -7.76
N THR A 25 -7.96 0.16 -7.00
CA THR A 25 -7.14 -0.01 -5.79
C THR A 25 -7.85 0.54 -4.55
N ILE A 26 -7.73 1.85 -4.28
CA ILE A 26 -8.25 2.49 -3.06
C ILE A 26 -9.77 2.29 -2.94
N ASP A 27 -10.53 2.57 -4.00
CA ASP A 27 -11.99 2.42 -3.99
C ASP A 27 -12.39 0.93 -3.84
N ALA A 28 -11.57 0.00 -4.35
CA ALA A 28 -11.79 -1.44 -4.17
C ALA A 28 -11.54 -1.89 -2.73
N ILE A 29 -10.43 -1.44 -2.11
CA ILE A 29 -10.13 -1.72 -0.68
C ILE A 29 -11.26 -1.20 0.22
N GLU A 30 -11.67 0.04 0.00
CA GLU A 30 -12.75 0.66 0.81
C GLU A 30 -14.08 -0.07 0.65
N ARG A 31 -14.41 -0.52 -0.56
CA ARG A 31 -15.60 -1.33 -0.82
C ARG A 31 -15.52 -2.68 -0.11
N ASP A 32 -14.41 -3.41 -0.25
CA ASP A 32 -14.25 -4.72 0.39
C ASP A 32 -14.35 -4.62 1.93
N ILE A 33 -13.82 -3.53 2.52
CA ILE A 33 -13.98 -3.23 3.95
C ILE A 33 -15.45 -2.91 4.28
N ALA A 34 -16.11 -2.04 3.50
CA ALA A 34 -17.51 -1.69 3.74
C ALA A 34 -18.44 -2.90 3.63
N ASP A 35 -18.20 -3.79 2.66
CA ASP A 35 -18.98 -5.01 2.45
C ASP A 35 -18.77 -6.03 3.59
N ALA A 36 -17.55 -6.11 4.14
CA ALA A 36 -17.24 -6.97 5.28
C ALA A 36 -17.85 -6.46 6.60
N PHE A 37 -18.04 -5.14 6.74
CA PHE A 37 -18.54 -4.51 7.96
C PHE A 37 -19.76 -3.61 7.73
N PRO A 38 -20.90 -4.12 7.20
CA PRO A 38 -22.02 -3.31 6.78
C PRO A 38 -22.73 -2.53 7.91
N ALA A 39 -22.49 -2.92 9.17
CA ALA A 39 -23.01 -2.20 10.34
C ALA A 39 -22.17 -0.97 10.73
N CYS A 40 -20.98 -0.80 10.16
CA CYS A 40 -20.04 0.28 10.45
C CYS A 40 -19.92 1.20 9.22
N PRO A 41 -20.38 2.46 9.28
CA PRO A 41 -20.15 3.39 8.19
C PRO A 41 -18.66 3.55 7.93
N THR A 42 -18.28 3.55 6.64
CA THR A 42 -16.89 3.69 6.20
C THR A 42 -16.64 5.12 5.75
N TYR A 43 -15.56 5.72 6.27
CA TYR A 43 -15.07 7.05 5.94
C TYR A 43 -13.74 6.95 5.22
N ARG A 44 -13.45 7.93 4.37
CA ARG A 44 -12.19 8.07 3.61
C ARG A 44 -11.39 9.23 4.12
N ALA A 45 -10.07 9.03 4.25
CA ALA A 45 -9.09 10.11 4.36
C ALA A 45 -7.81 9.79 3.60
N TRP A 46 -7.07 10.85 3.18
CA TRP A 46 -5.76 10.69 2.57
C TRP A 46 -4.69 11.47 3.34
N THR A 47 -3.44 10.98 3.27
CA THR A 47 -2.30 11.61 3.94
C THR A 47 -1.58 12.61 3.04
N SER A 48 -1.54 12.40 1.72
CA SER A 48 -0.85 13.29 0.78
C SER A 48 -1.64 14.57 0.50
N LYS A 49 -1.27 15.65 1.19
CA LYS A 49 -1.86 17.00 0.99
C LYS A 49 -1.66 17.50 -0.43
N MET A 50 -0.55 17.13 -1.07
CA MET A 50 -0.25 17.50 -2.46
C MET A 50 -1.28 16.88 -3.41
N ILE A 51 -1.56 15.57 -3.27
CA ILE A 51 -2.54 14.88 -4.11
C ILE A 51 -3.95 15.42 -3.85
N ILE A 52 -4.34 15.62 -2.59
CA ILE A 52 -5.63 16.24 -2.22
C ILE A 52 -5.79 17.60 -2.90
N SER A 53 -4.75 18.47 -2.82
CA SER A 53 -4.77 19.79 -3.47
C SER A 53 -4.85 19.69 -4.99
N LYS A 54 -4.11 18.74 -5.61
CA LYS A 54 -4.13 18.49 -7.05
C LYS A 54 -5.53 18.10 -7.54
N LEU A 55 -6.18 17.14 -6.86
CA LEU A 55 -7.54 16.71 -7.21
C LEU A 55 -8.57 17.81 -7.03
N LYS A 56 -8.48 18.56 -5.94
CA LYS A 56 -9.38 19.70 -5.70
C LYS A 56 -9.28 20.75 -6.80
N LYS A 57 -8.06 21.09 -7.23
CA LYS A 57 -7.83 22.12 -8.28
C LYS A 57 -8.18 21.63 -9.68
N ARG A 58 -7.81 20.38 -10.02
CA ARG A 58 -7.99 19.82 -11.36
C ARG A 58 -9.42 19.34 -11.62
N ASP A 59 -10.01 18.64 -10.64
CA ASP A 59 -11.21 17.83 -10.82
C ASP A 59 -12.38 18.30 -9.94
N GLY A 60 -12.16 19.26 -9.02
CA GLY A 60 -13.16 19.67 -8.04
C GLY A 60 -13.47 18.61 -6.97
N ILE A 61 -12.67 17.52 -6.90
CA ILE A 61 -12.87 16.43 -5.95
C ILE A 61 -12.32 16.84 -4.59
N ILE A 62 -13.18 16.73 -3.56
CA ILE A 62 -12.83 17.01 -2.17
C ILE A 62 -12.56 15.69 -1.47
N ILE A 63 -11.34 15.54 -0.96
CA ILE A 63 -10.93 14.41 -0.11
C ILE A 63 -10.46 14.99 1.22
N ASN A 64 -10.94 14.41 2.31
CA ASN A 64 -10.55 14.81 3.65
C ASN A 64 -9.12 14.35 4.00
N THR A 65 -8.39 15.19 4.71
CA THR A 65 -7.26 14.75 5.53
C THR A 65 -7.75 13.93 6.72
N VAL A 66 -6.84 13.25 7.44
CA VAL A 66 -7.22 12.48 8.64
C VAL A 66 -7.97 13.35 9.65
N LYS A 67 -7.48 14.56 9.94
CA LYS A 67 -8.12 15.49 10.88
C LYS A 67 -9.52 15.93 10.44
N GLU A 68 -9.67 16.28 9.18
CA GLU A 68 -10.97 16.68 8.62
C GLU A 68 -11.99 15.52 8.65
N ALA A 69 -11.54 14.29 8.38
CA ALA A 69 -12.38 13.10 8.49
C ALA A 69 -12.80 12.83 9.94
N MET A 70 -11.86 12.92 10.90
CA MET A 70 -12.18 12.77 12.32
C MET A 70 -13.19 13.83 12.79
N GLU A 71 -13.05 15.10 12.36
CA GLU A 71 -14.03 16.15 12.65
C GLU A 71 -15.40 15.85 12.01
N GLN A 72 -15.41 15.32 10.80
CA GLN A 72 -16.66 14.90 10.15
C GLN A 72 -17.34 13.79 10.95
N MET A 73 -16.60 12.76 11.36
CA MET A 73 -17.12 11.65 12.16
C MET A 73 -17.73 12.12 13.48
N LEU A 74 -17.12 13.12 14.14
CA LEU A 74 -17.71 13.73 15.34
C LEU A 74 -19.03 14.44 15.05
N ARG A 75 -19.13 15.19 13.94
CA ARG A 75 -20.38 15.84 13.53
C ARG A 75 -21.49 14.82 13.25
N ASP A 76 -21.12 13.64 12.73
CA ASP A 76 -22.05 12.54 12.42
C ASP A 76 -22.41 11.71 13.66
N GLY A 77 -21.87 12.07 14.82
CA GLY A 77 -22.17 11.45 16.11
C GLY A 77 -21.49 10.08 16.29
N ILE A 78 -20.37 9.84 15.59
CA ILE A 78 -19.56 8.63 15.80
C ILE A 78 -18.88 8.73 17.16
N THR A 79 -18.86 7.63 17.91
CA THR A 79 -18.27 7.52 19.24
C THR A 79 -17.03 6.65 19.26
N ASP A 80 -16.94 5.66 18.38
CA ASP A 80 -15.87 4.67 18.32
C ASP A 80 -15.31 4.58 16.91
N VAL A 81 -14.01 4.70 16.77
CA VAL A 81 -13.34 4.76 15.47
C VAL A 81 -12.32 3.63 15.34
N VAL A 82 -12.43 2.88 14.25
CA VAL A 82 -11.37 1.98 13.78
C VAL A 82 -10.66 2.67 12.62
N VAL A 83 -9.38 3.00 12.78
CA VAL A 83 -8.58 3.62 11.73
C VAL A 83 -7.77 2.54 11.02
N GLN A 84 -8.07 2.30 9.75
CA GLN A 84 -7.37 1.30 8.93
C GLN A 84 -6.49 2.00 7.89
N PRO A 85 -5.15 1.94 8.05
CA PRO A 85 -4.22 2.40 7.02
C PRO A 85 -4.19 1.41 5.85
N THR A 86 -4.04 1.92 4.63
CA THR A 86 -3.71 1.12 3.45
C THR A 86 -2.20 1.19 3.12
N HIS A 87 -1.39 1.77 4.00
CA HIS A 87 0.06 1.86 3.82
C HIS A 87 0.71 0.46 3.74
N VAL A 88 1.77 0.33 2.95
CA VAL A 88 2.49 -0.94 2.83
C VAL A 88 3.26 -1.27 4.12
N ILE A 89 3.87 -0.26 4.75
CA ILE A 89 4.74 -0.41 5.93
C ILE A 89 4.34 0.52 7.08
N ASN A 90 4.81 0.23 8.29
CA ASN A 90 4.73 1.10 9.46
C ASN A 90 5.75 2.26 9.34
N GLY A 91 5.63 3.09 8.31
CA GLY A 91 6.55 4.19 8.00
C GLY A 91 6.06 5.56 8.50
N ILE A 92 6.73 6.61 8.02
CA ILE A 92 6.48 8.02 8.40
C ILE A 92 5.01 8.40 8.23
N GLU A 93 4.39 8.02 7.10
CA GLU A 93 2.99 8.35 6.81
C GLU A 93 2.03 7.67 7.80
N ASN A 94 2.35 6.43 8.21
CA ASN A 94 1.55 5.73 9.22
C ASN A 94 1.68 6.37 10.60
N ASP A 95 2.88 6.79 10.99
CA ASP A 95 3.11 7.49 12.26
C ASP A 95 2.41 8.84 12.29
N GLN A 96 2.48 9.61 11.19
CA GLN A 96 1.78 10.88 11.06
C GLN A 96 0.26 10.70 11.10
N MET A 97 -0.27 9.69 10.41
CA MET A 97 -1.69 9.33 10.44
C MET A 97 -2.16 9.01 11.86
N LYS A 98 -1.39 8.19 12.59
CA LYS A 98 -1.70 7.87 14.00
C LYS A 98 -1.68 9.11 14.88
N ALA A 99 -0.66 9.97 14.74
CA ALA A 99 -0.56 11.22 15.48
C ALA A 99 -1.76 12.15 15.22
N ASP A 100 -2.16 12.29 13.96
CA ASP A 100 -3.32 13.10 13.56
C ASP A 100 -4.63 12.55 14.15
N ALA A 101 -4.86 11.23 14.09
CA ALA A 101 -6.05 10.60 14.68
C ALA A 101 -6.06 10.69 16.21
N LEU A 102 -4.92 10.44 16.87
CA LEU A 102 -4.78 10.50 18.32
C LEU A 102 -4.92 11.92 18.91
N SER A 103 -4.78 12.97 18.08
CA SER A 103 -5.08 14.34 18.53
C SER A 103 -6.56 14.53 18.91
N PHE A 104 -7.42 13.57 18.57
CA PHE A 104 -8.85 13.53 18.90
C PHE A 104 -9.20 12.55 20.03
N LYS A 105 -8.21 11.93 20.70
CA LYS A 105 -8.42 10.83 21.67
C LYS A 105 -9.43 11.15 22.78
N ASP A 106 -9.49 12.41 23.22
CA ASP A 106 -10.38 12.86 24.30
C ASP A 106 -11.79 13.20 23.81
N ARG A 107 -12.06 13.10 22.51
CA ARG A 107 -13.32 13.44 21.86
C ARG A 107 -14.12 12.21 21.38
N PHE A 108 -13.49 11.05 21.32
CA PHE A 108 -14.12 9.75 21.01
C PHE A 108 -14.07 8.85 22.24
N ALA A 109 -15.00 7.92 22.35
CA ALA A 109 -14.96 6.89 23.39
C ALA A 109 -13.80 5.90 23.16
N SER A 110 -13.53 5.58 21.90
CA SER A 110 -12.37 4.76 21.52
C SER A 110 -11.83 5.14 20.14
N ILE A 111 -10.50 5.03 19.98
CA ILE A 111 -9.80 5.08 18.69
C ILE A 111 -8.83 3.90 18.68
N VAL A 112 -9.04 2.97 17.77
CA VAL A 112 -8.17 1.81 17.57
C VAL A 112 -7.61 1.79 16.17
N PHE A 113 -6.49 1.11 15.97
CA PHE A 113 -5.78 1.10 14.70
C PHE A 113 -5.63 -0.32 14.18
N GLY A 114 -6.02 -0.50 12.93
CA GLY A 114 -5.56 -1.64 12.14
C GLY A 114 -4.10 -1.48 11.75
N ASN A 115 -3.51 -2.55 11.29
CA ASN A 115 -2.12 -2.58 10.86
C ASN A 115 -1.95 -2.16 9.39
N PRO A 116 -0.81 -1.53 9.01
CA PRO A 116 -0.35 -1.53 7.62
C PRO A 116 -0.12 -2.94 7.08
N LEU A 117 -0.01 -3.06 5.75
CA LEU A 117 0.03 -4.35 5.05
C LEU A 117 1.14 -5.28 5.57
N LEU A 118 2.36 -4.78 5.73
CA LEU A 118 3.53 -5.56 6.17
C LEU A 118 3.82 -5.31 7.66
N THR A 119 3.03 -5.89 8.53
CA THR A 119 3.21 -5.69 9.98
C THR A 119 3.61 -6.99 10.68
N THR A 120 2.96 -8.11 10.38
CA THR A 120 3.21 -9.39 11.02
C THR A 120 3.95 -10.36 10.10
N GLU A 121 4.47 -11.42 10.68
CA GLU A 121 5.09 -12.51 9.93
C GLU A 121 4.08 -13.20 9.00
N ASN A 122 2.84 -13.36 9.44
CA ASN A 122 1.77 -13.93 8.63
C ASN A 122 1.43 -13.03 7.44
N ASP A 123 1.40 -11.72 7.64
CA ASP A 123 1.18 -10.75 6.57
C ASP A 123 2.28 -10.86 5.51
N ASN A 124 3.55 -10.93 5.95
CA ASN A 124 4.69 -11.05 5.06
C ASN A 124 4.62 -12.31 4.20
N GLN A 125 4.23 -13.46 4.80
CA GLN A 125 4.04 -14.71 4.06
C GLN A 125 2.87 -14.63 3.07
N ALA A 126 1.73 -14.07 3.51
CA ALA A 126 0.55 -13.93 2.68
C ALA A 126 0.79 -13.01 1.48
N VAL A 127 1.51 -11.89 1.68
CA VAL A 127 1.87 -10.95 0.61
C VAL A 127 2.83 -11.60 -0.39
N VAL A 128 3.86 -12.32 0.08
CA VAL A 128 4.78 -13.05 -0.82
C VAL A 128 4.01 -14.06 -1.67
N LYS A 129 3.09 -14.82 -1.04
CA LYS A 129 2.26 -15.79 -1.76
C LYS A 129 1.36 -15.11 -2.77
N ALA A 130 0.63 -14.05 -2.40
CA ALA A 130 -0.28 -13.34 -3.28
C ALA A 130 0.45 -12.78 -4.53
N VAL A 131 1.63 -12.20 -4.34
CA VAL A 131 2.44 -11.69 -5.46
C VAL A 131 2.98 -12.83 -6.31
N ALA A 132 3.49 -13.92 -5.72
CA ALA A 132 4.00 -15.05 -6.48
C ALA A 132 2.91 -15.76 -7.29
N ASP A 133 1.71 -15.92 -6.72
CA ASP A 133 0.55 -16.51 -7.39
C ASP A 133 0.08 -15.66 -8.58
N GLU A 134 0.09 -14.32 -8.46
CA GLU A 134 -0.25 -13.40 -9.56
C GLU A 134 0.66 -13.58 -10.79
N PHE A 135 1.93 -13.88 -10.57
CA PHE A 135 2.93 -14.02 -11.62
C PHE A 135 3.38 -15.47 -11.85
N GLN A 136 2.56 -16.46 -11.47
CA GLN A 136 2.90 -17.89 -11.57
C GLN A 136 3.12 -18.38 -13.00
N ASP A 137 2.52 -17.72 -14.00
CA ASP A 137 2.61 -18.11 -15.41
C ASP A 137 3.86 -17.58 -16.13
N MET A 138 4.79 -16.92 -15.41
CA MET A 138 6.07 -16.47 -15.98
C MET A 138 6.91 -17.67 -16.44
N ASP A 139 7.54 -17.52 -17.61
CA ASP A 139 8.48 -18.54 -18.10
C ASP A 139 9.75 -18.60 -17.21
N SER A 140 10.45 -19.74 -17.29
CA SER A 140 11.63 -20.03 -16.45
C SER A 140 12.83 -19.09 -16.66
N MET A 141 12.83 -18.24 -17.69
CA MET A 141 13.89 -17.28 -17.99
C MET A 141 13.45 -15.83 -17.70
N THR A 142 12.25 -15.64 -17.18
CA THR A 142 11.71 -14.34 -16.82
C THR A 142 11.88 -14.07 -15.32
N ALA A 143 12.46 -12.93 -14.98
CA ALA A 143 12.48 -12.42 -13.61
C ALA A 143 11.33 -11.42 -13.38
N LEU A 144 10.73 -11.47 -12.20
CA LEU A 144 9.88 -10.39 -11.69
C LEU A 144 10.74 -9.44 -10.86
N VAL A 145 10.78 -8.20 -11.28
CA VAL A 145 11.43 -7.10 -10.55
C VAL A 145 10.33 -6.22 -9.96
N LEU A 146 10.32 -6.13 -8.64
CA LEU A 146 9.34 -5.37 -7.88
C LEU A 146 9.96 -4.06 -7.37
N MET A 147 9.30 -2.95 -7.64
CA MET A 147 9.72 -1.62 -7.19
C MET A 147 8.84 -1.15 -6.02
N GLY A 148 9.37 -1.20 -4.81
CA GLY A 148 8.79 -0.55 -3.63
C GLY A 148 9.15 0.93 -3.59
N HIS A 149 8.44 1.72 -2.76
CA HIS A 149 8.75 3.14 -2.59
C HIS A 149 10.10 3.34 -1.88
N GLY A 150 10.25 2.73 -0.71
CA GLY A 150 11.37 3.00 0.18
C GLY A 150 11.09 4.19 1.10
N THR A 151 11.89 4.33 2.16
CA THR A 151 11.77 5.41 3.15
C THR A 151 13.04 5.53 3.98
N GLU A 152 13.30 6.71 4.54
CA GLU A 152 14.34 6.92 5.55
C GLU A 152 13.96 6.32 6.92
N HIS A 153 12.72 5.94 7.12
CA HIS A 153 12.26 5.34 8.38
C HIS A 153 12.88 3.95 8.59
N TYR A 154 13.15 3.58 9.84
CA TYR A 154 13.77 2.28 10.18
C TYR A 154 12.97 1.07 9.68
N SER A 155 11.65 1.20 9.52
CA SER A 155 10.80 0.14 8.95
C SER A 155 11.12 -0.21 7.50
N ASN A 156 11.95 0.59 6.82
CA ASN A 156 12.43 0.29 5.47
C ASN A 156 13.11 -1.08 5.36
N THR A 157 13.67 -1.57 6.46
CA THR A 157 14.32 -2.89 6.53
C THR A 157 13.40 -4.04 6.14
N VAL A 158 12.08 -3.87 6.20
CA VAL A 158 11.11 -4.89 5.78
C VAL A 158 11.24 -5.24 4.30
N TYR A 159 11.63 -4.30 3.44
CA TYR A 159 11.84 -4.58 2.01
C TYR A 159 12.97 -5.57 1.77
N ALA A 160 14.09 -5.41 2.48
CA ALA A 160 15.21 -6.36 2.41
C ALA A 160 14.83 -7.74 2.99
N ALA A 161 14.10 -7.75 4.10
CA ALA A 161 13.60 -8.99 4.70
C ALA A 161 12.62 -9.71 3.76
N LEU A 162 11.74 -8.97 3.09
CA LEU A 162 10.77 -9.53 2.14
C LEU A 162 11.46 -10.04 0.87
N ALA A 163 12.48 -9.31 0.37
CA ALA A 163 13.30 -9.76 -0.76
C ALA A 163 13.97 -11.12 -0.44
N TYR A 164 14.52 -11.29 0.76
CA TYR A 164 15.05 -12.57 1.22
C TYR A 164 13.95 -13.63 1.31
N ARG A 165 12.75 -13.29 1.80
CA ARG A 165 11.64 -14.23 1.96
C ARG A 165 11.15 -14.80 0.63
N PHE A 166 11.08 -14.01 -0.44
CA PHE A 166 10.80 -14.54 -1.78
C PHE A 166 11.77 -15.68 -2.12
N GLN A 167 13.07 -15.48 -1.87
CA GLN A 167 14.09 -16.48 -2.14
C GLN A 167 13.96 -17.72 -1.25
N ASP A 168 13.68 -17.53 0.05
CA ASP A 168 13.53 -18.59 1.05
C ASP A 168 12.29 -19.47 0.75
N MET A 169 11.19 -18.86 0.30
CA MET A 169 9.97 -19.57 -0.11
C MET A 169 10.07 -20.21 -1.52
N GLY A 170 11.23 -20.14 -2.16
CA GLY A 170 11.50 -20.83 -3.43
C GLY A 170 11.30 -20.00 -4.69
N HIS A 171 10.85 -18.74 -4.58
CA HIS A 171 10.63 -17.84 -5.71
C HIS A 171 11.94 -17.18 -6.16
N LYS A 172 12.85 -17.98 -6.73
CA LYS A 172 14.23 -17.57 -7.08
C LYS A 172 14.32 -16.52 -8.18
N ASN A 173 13.25 -16.29 -8.90
CA ASN A 173 13.13 -15.33 -9.99
C ASN A 173 12.37 -14.04 -9.60
N ILE A 174 12.05 -13.82 -8.33
CA ILE A 174 11.39 -12.61 -7.84
C ILE A 174 12.39 -11.78 -7.02
N PHE A 175 12.56 -10.51 -7.41
CA PHE A 175 13.49 -9.57 -6.81
C PHE A 175 12.76 -8.29 -6.39
N LEU A 176 13.01 -7.81 -5.18
CA LEU A 176 12.37 -6.61 -4.64
C LEU A 176 13.43 -5.58 -4.26
N GLY A 177 13.27 -4.38 -4.80
CA GLY A 177 14.05 -3.19 -4.44
C GLY A 177 13.14 -2.00 -4.17
N THR A 178 13.74 -0.84 -3.90
CA THR A 178 13.04 0.42 -3.63
C THR A 178 13.60 1.55 -4.47
N VAL A 179 12.74 2.54 -4.81
CA VAL A 179 13.16 3.70 -5.61
C VAL A 179 13.92 4.73 -4.77
N GLU A 180 13.53 4.94 -3.50
CA GLU A 180 14.08 6.00 -2.65
C GLU A 180 15.05 5.53 -1.56
N ALA A 181 15.24 4.18 -1.40
CA ALA A 181 16.03 3.66 -0.30
C ALA A 181 16.75 2.35 -0.65
N TYR A 182 17.18 1.60 0.37
CA TYR A 182 17.80 0.29 0.21
C TYR A 182 16.76 -0.85 0.43
N PRO A 183 16.79 -1.93 -0.39
CA PRO A 183 17.67 -2.21 -1.54
C PRO A 183 17.34 -1.33 -2.77
N ALA A 184 18.35 -0.65 -3.31
CA ALA A 184 18.22 0.10 -4.55
C ALA A 184 18.36 -0.80 -5.79
N LEU A 185 18.06 -0.28 -6.97
CA LEU A 185 18.07 -1.04 -8.24
C LEU A 185 19.39 -1.78 -8.48
N ASP A 186 20.53 -1.16 -8.22
CA ASP A 186 21.85 -1.77 -8.40
C ASP A 186 22.09 -2.97 -7.46
N SER A 187 21.57 -2.91 -6.23
CA SER A 187 21.62 -4.03 -5.29
C SER A 187 20.74 -5.19 -5.74
N LEU A 188 19.57 -4.87 -6.28
CA LEU A 188 18.64 -5.83 -6.85
C LEU A 188 19.24 -6.51 -8.09
N LEU A 189 19.89 -5.75 -8.98
CA LEU A 189 20.54 -6.30 -10.17
C LEU A 189 21.67 -7.29 -9.81
N ARG A 190 22.51 -6.96 -8.80
CA ARG A 190 23.52 -7.91 -8.29
C ARG A 190 22.89 -9.22 -7.78
N ALA A 191 21.71 -9.15 -7.16
CA ALA A 191 21.00 -10.36 -6.74
C ALA A 191 20.43 -11.13 -7.94
N ALA A 192 19.91 -10.43 -8.94
CA ALA A 192 19.35 -11.03 -10.16
C ALA A 192 20.42 -11.68 -11.06
N ASP A 193 21.68 -11.24 -10.99
CA ASP A 193 22.81 -11.85 -11.72
C ASP A 193 22.98 -13.35 -11.44
N THR A 194 22.53 -13.82 -10.29
CA THR A 194 22.57 -15.24 -9.93
C THR A 194 21.56 -16.06 -10.74
N PHE A 195 20.43 -15.46 -11.10
CA PHE A 195 19.37 -16.08 -11.89
C PHE A 195 19.59 -15.96 -13.41
N LYS A 196 20.30 -14.89 -13.85
CA LYS A 196 20.60 -14.58 -15.27
C LYS A 196 19.35 -14.53 -16.15
N PRO A 197 18.36 -13.68 -15.83
CA PRO A 197 17.14 -13.58 -16.61
C PRO A 197 17.45 -13.08 -18.04
N LYS A 198 16.60 -13.45 -18.99
CA LYS A 198 16.58 -12.85 -20.33
C LYS A 198 15.51 -11.77 -20.44
N LYS A 199 14.42 -11.96 -19.70
CA LYS A 199 13.26 -11.08 -19.66
C LYS A 199 13.00 -10.62 -18.26
N ILE A 200 12.50 -9.40 -18.13
CA ILE A 200 12.08 -8.82 -16.85
C ILE A 200 10.63 -8.35 -16.97
N MET A 201 9.78 -8.88 -16.12
CA MET A 201 8.51 -8.23 -15.79
C MET A 201 8.78 -7.25 -14.65
N LEU A 202 8.42 -5.98 -14.86
CA LEU A 202 8.70 -4.90 -13.93
C LEU A 202 7.39 -4.37 -13.35
N ALA A 203 7.17 -4.53 -12.04
CA ALA A 203 5.90 -4.17 -11.40
C ALA A 203 6.09 -3.34 -10.13
N PRO A 204 5.15 -2.44 -9.79
CA PRO A 204 5.21 -1.70 -8.53
C PRO A 204 4.84 -2.61 -7.35
N PHE A 205 5.62 -2.51 -6.28
CA PHE A 205 5.29 -3.06 -4.97
C PHE A 205 4.73 -1.95 -4.06
N MET A 206 3.62 -1.37 -4.51
CA MET A 206 2.89 -0.26 -3.89
C MET A 206 1.39 -0.52 -4.00
N ILE A 207 0.60 0.03 -3.07
CA ILE A 207 -0.88 -0.14 -3.10
C ILE A 207 -1.47 0.35 -4.42
N VAL A 208 -0.95 1.45 -4.95
CA VAL A 208 -1.39 2.06 -6.20
C VAL A 208 -0.25 2.10 -7.22
N ALA A 209 -0.52 1.80 -8.48
CA ALA A 209 0.38 2.09 -9.59
C ALA A 209 0.24 3.59 -9.96
N GLY A 210 0.70 4.45 -9.03
CA GLY A 210 0.59 5.91 -9.10
C GLY A 210 1.77 6.57 -9.81
N ASP A 211 2.17 7.74 -9.31
CA ASP A 211 3.18 8.61 -9.93
C ASP A 211 4.53 7.90 -10.12
N HIS A 212 5.04 7.26 -9.07
CA HIS A 212 6.29 6.49 -9.15
C HIS A 212 6.23 5.33 -10.17
N ALA A 213 5.08 4.64 -10.27
CA ALA A 213 4.93 3.57 -11.25
C ALA A 213 4.84 4.10 -12.70
N GLN A 214 4.25 5.28 -12.88
CA GLN A 214 4.12 5.91 -14.21
C GLN A 214 5.42 6.58 -14.68
N ASN A 215 6.22 7.12 -13.76
CA ASN A 215 7.41 7.91 -14.07
C ASN A 215 8.71 7.14 -13.75
N ASP A 216 8.96 6.81 -12.48
CA ASP A 216 10.25 6.21 -12.06
C ASP A 216 10.37 4.73 -12.50
N LEU A 217 9.25 4.00 -12.57
CA LEU A 217 9.28 2.61 -13.03
C LEU A 217 9.24 2.50 -14.56
N ALA A 218 8.22 3.09 -15.22
CA ALA A 218 7.91 2.86 -16.64
C ALA A 218 7.87 4.14 -17.49
N GLY A 219 8.35 5.27 -16.97
CA GLY A 219 8.37 6.54 -17.68
C GLY A 219 9.46 6.61 -18.77
N ASP A 220 9.37 7.68 -19.59
CA ASP A 220 10.30 7.92 -20.69
C ASP A 220 11.67 8.48 -20.24
N ASP A 221 11.81 8.83 -18.94
CA ASP A 221 13.06 9.35 -18.38
C ASP A 221 14.17 8.29 -18.53
N PRO A 222 15.39 8.67 -18.99
CA PRO A 222 16.51 7.75 -19.05
C PRO A 222 16.84 7.03 -17.75
N ASP A 223 16.53 7.65 -16.59
CA ASP A 223 16.75 7.11 -15.24
C ASP A 223 15.59 6.24 -14.73
N SER A 224 14.51 6.07 -15.53
CA SER A 224 13.45 5.11 -15.17
C SER A 224 14.00 3.70 -15.11
N TRP A 225 13.48 2.88 -14.21
CA TRP A 225 13.93 1.47 -14.09
C TRP A 225 13.78 0.70 -15.39
N MET A 226 12.69 0.95 -16.13
CA MET A 226 12.48 0.33 -17.45
C MET A 226 13.62 0.66 -18.43
N ASN A 227 14.02 1.94 -18.53
CA ASN A 227 15.08 2.36 -19.44
C ASN A 227 16.46 1.90 -18.98
N LEU A 228 16.75 1.94 -17.68
CA LEU A 228 18.00 1.45 -17.11
C LEU A 228 18.17 -0.07 -17.35
N LEU A 229 17.12 -0.85 -17.11
CA LEU A 229 17.12 -2.30 -17.35
C LEU A 229 17.23 -2.64 -18.85
N SER A 230 16.50 -1.93 -19.71
CA SER A 230 16.57 -2.12 -21.17
C SER A 230 17.95 -1.78 -21.71
N SER A 231 18.58 -0.70 -21.20
CA SER A 231 19.96 -0.32 -21.55
C SER A 231 20.98 -1.35 -21.06
N GLY A 232 20.67 -2.07 -19.98
CA GLY A 232 21.43 -3.22 -19.49
C GLY A 232 21.29 -4.49 -20.32
N GLY A 233 20.48 -4.46 -21.39
CA GLY A 233 20.32 -5.58 -22.34
C GLY A 233 19.17 -6.54 -22.02
N TYR A 234 18.28 -6.20 -21.09
CA TYR A 234 17.11 -7.01 -20.77
C TYR A 234 15.90 -6.64 -21.66
N GLU A 235 15.09 -7.63 -22.01
CA GLU A 235 13.75 -7.41 -22.56
C GLU A 235 12.80 -7.09 -21.37
N VAL A 236 12.34 -5.83 -21.27
CA VAL A 236 11.55 -5.35 -20.12
C VAL A 236 10.09 -5.15 -20.49
N THR A 237 9.19 -5.73 -19.69
CA THR A 237 7.75 -5.54 -19.82
C THR A 237 7.20 -4.94 -18.51
N PRO A 238 6.74 -3.68 -18.52
CA PRO A 238 6.13 -3.09 -17.33
C PRO A 238 4.70 -3.63 -17.11
N VAL A 239 4.37 -3.92 -15.86
CA VAL A 239 3.05 -4.35 -15.40
C VAL A 239 2.57 -3.33 -14.36
N LEU A 240 1.80 -2.34 -14.81
CA LEU A 240 1.34 -1.23 -13.97
C LEU A 240 0.09 -1.62 -13.15
N LYS A 241 0.24 -2.65 -12.32
CA LYS A 241 -0.80 -3.18 -11.42
C LYS A 241 -0.37 -2.97 -9.98
N GLY A 242 -1.15 -2.19 -9.22
CA GLY A 242 -0.90 -1.93 -7.81
C GLY A 242 -1.34 -3.10 -6.92
N LEU A 243 -0.71 -3.25 -5.74
CA LEU A 243 -1.06 -4.30 -4.77
C LEU A 243 -2.54 -4.25 -4.34
N GLY A 244 -3.16 -3.06 -4.34
CA GLY A 244 -4.59 -2.90 -4.05
C GLY A 244 -5.52 -3.53 -5.08
N GLU A 245 -5.02 -3.94 -6.24
CA GLU A 245 -5.80 -4.67 -7.26
C GLU A 245 -5.92 -6.17 -6.95
N TYR A 246 -5.04 -6.72 -6.07
CA TYR A 246 -5.05 -8.14 -5.72
C TYR A 246 -6.08 -8.41 -4.61
N PRO A 247 -7.09 -9.27 -4.86
CA PRO A 247 -8.12 -9.58 -3.85
C PRO A 247 -7.51 -10.09 -2.54
N GLU A 248 -6.45 -10.90 -2.60
CA GLU A 248 -5.76 -11.48 -1.45
C GLU A 248 -5.12 -10.38 -0.58
N ILE A 249 -4.55 -9.34 -1.20
CA ILE A 249 -3.98 -8.19 -0.49
C ILE A 249 -5.08 -7.37 0.20
N ARG A 250 -6.22 -7.15 -0.48
CA ARG A 250 -7.35 -6.45 0.12
C ARG A 250 -7.95 -7.21 1.28
N GLN A 251 -7.98 -8.56 1.20
CA GLN A 251 -8.45 -9.42 2.27
C GLN A 251 -7.60 -9.29 3.55
N ILE A 252 -6.26 -9.16 3.42
CA ILE A 252 -5.37 -8.90 4.58
C ILE A 252 -5.79 -7.60 5.29
N LEU A 253 -6.09 -6.53 4.56
CA LEU A 253 -6.53 -5.27 5.15
C LEU A 253 -7.91 -5.39 5.84
N VAL A 254 -8.82 -6.19 5.31
CA VAL A 254 -10.11 -6.51 5.96
C VAL A 254 -9.86 -7.26 7.28
N GLU A 255 -8.94 -8.22 7.29
CA GLU A 255 -8.57 -8.97 8.51
C GLU A 255 -7.92 -8.06 9.56
N HIS A 256 -7.14 -7.07 9.14
CA HIS A 256 -6.56 -6.06 10.05
C HIS A 256 -7.64 -5.20 10.72
N VAL A 257 -8.69 -4.80 9.98
CA VAL A 257 -9.87 -4.14 10.59
C VAL A 257 -10.54 -5.04 11.62
N GLN A 258 -10.77 -6.32 11.30
CA GLN A 258 -11.38 -7.26 12.21
C GLN A 258 -10.54 -7.47 13.49
N ALA A 259 -9.22 -7.59 13.34
CA ALA A 259 -8.30 -7.72 14.45
C ALA A 259 -8.33 -6.48 15.37
N ALA A 260 -8.33 -5.27 14.79
CA ALA A 260 -8.44 -4.03 15.54
C ALA A 260 -9.76 -3.91 16.30
N MET A 261 -10.87 -4.34 15.69
CA MET A 261 -12.19 -4.37 16.35
C MET A 261 -12.22 -5.32 17.55
N ASN A 262 -11.56 -6.47 17.44
CA ASN A 262 -11.52 -7.49 18.50
C ASN A 262 -10.63 -7.06 19.68
N ALA A 263 -9.58 -6.27 19.44
CA ALA A 263 -8.70 -5.74 20.49
C ALA A 263 -9.35 -4.62 21.33
N SER A 264 -10.52 -4.14 20.92
CA SER A 264 -11.27 -3.05 21.57
C SER A 264 -12.27 -3.53 22.64
N VAL A 265 -12.31 -4.83 22.92
CA VAL A 265 -13.26 -5.47 23.86
C VAL A 265 -12.62 -5.72 25.21
#